data_ea320352056653af1167b8c95e96d7e2
#
_entry.id   ea320352056653af1167b8c95e96d7e2
#
_cell.length_a   1.000
_cell.length_b   1.000
_cell.length_c   1.000
_cell.angle_alpha   90.00
_cell.angle_beta   90.00
_cell.angle_gamma   90.00
#
_symmetry.space_group_name_H-M   'P 1'
#
loop_
_entity.id
_entity.type
_entity.pdbx_description
1 polymer ?
#
loop_
_entity_poly.entity_id
_entity_poly.type
_entity_poly.pdbx_seq_one_letter_code
_entity_poly.pdbx_strand_id
1 'polypeptide(L)'
;RVISGGPLYISDGLGKTDPEKLWPVIFNDGTIIRCQDVGRPTLDCLTAGNVMKEKPLKIYNKYGDHIYVAAFLDRSSLKAVKDEILLKDLPGTENGKEWYVYDHKKKAVDKYDGFTYEIKPGEANLYQLIPATGKFTMVGLINKYISNGAAEEKRVGDDICIWEMKADGDFRFIAEEDGVKVTSSTGKVNLIREGKLCTVKNVKAGEVLVCRK
;
A
#
# COMPACT_ATOMS: atom_id res chain seq x y z
N ARG A 1 4.07 -3.02 12.58
CA ARG A 1 5.43 -3.63 12.52
C ARG A 1 6.05 -3.47 11.14
N VAL A 2 5.33 -3.71 10.07
CA VAL A 2 5.84 -3.66 8.68
C VAL A 2 6.41 -2.28 8.31
N ILE A 3 5.73 -1.22 8.77
CA ILE A 3 6.12 0.17 8.50
C ILE A 3 7.32 0.64 9.30
N SER A 4 7.65 -0.02 10.42
CA SER A 4 8.79 0.39 11.24
C SER A 4 10.16 0.14 10.57
N GLY A 5 10.22 -0.75 9.57
CA GLY A 5 11.47 -1.24 8.98
C GLY A 5 12.27 -2.19 9.88
N GLY A 6 11.81 -2.39 11.11
CA GLY A 6 12.43 -3.26 12.09
C GLY A 6 12.06 -4.74 11.94
N PRO A 7 12.61 -5.61 12.80
CA PRO A 7 12.31 -7.03 12.75
C PRO A 7 10.85 -7.32 13.14
N LEU A 8 10.31 -8.40 12.59
CA LEU A 8 8.98 -8.92 12.91
C LEU A 8 9.12 -10.04 13.93
N TYR A 9 8.51 -9.87 15.11
CA TYR A 9 8.49 -10.88 16.16
C TYR A 9 7.10 -11.49 16.28
N ILE A 10 7.06 -12.82 16.45
CA ILE A 10 5.87 -13.60 16.74
C ILE A 10 6.06 -14.14 18.17
N SER A 11 5.09 -13.88 19.05
CA SER A 11 5.10 -14.31 20.44
C SER A 11 3.87 -15.17 20.78
N ASP A 12 3.35 -15.86 19.78
CA ASP A 12 2.20 -16.74 19.96
C ASP A 12 2.61 -18.03 20.69
N GLY A 13 1.67 -18.59 21.44
CA GLY A 13 1.87 -19.91 22.04
C GLY A 13 2.06 -20.99 20.97
N LEU A 14 2.76 -22.08 21.31
CA LEU A 14 3.03 -23.18 20.40
C LEU A 14 1.74 -23.69 19.74
N GLY A 15 1.70 -23.75 18.41
CA GLY A 15 0.53 -24.18 17.64
C GLY A 15 -0.64 -23.20 17.61
N LYS A 16 -0.48 -21.96 18.11
CA LYS A 16 -1.53 -20.93 18.16
C LYS A 16 -1.31 -19.78 17.17
N THR A 17 -0.30 -19.87 16.34
CA THR A 17 -0.03 -18.85 15.32
C THR A 17 -1.13 -18.86 14.26
N ASP A 18 -1.70 -17.68 14.02
CA ASP A 18 -2.71 -17.48 12.99
C ASP A 18 -2.03 -17.11 11.66
N PRO A 19 -2.00 -18.01 10.65
CA PRO A 19 -1.34 -17.74 9.37
C PRO A 19 -1.91 -16.53 8.65
N GLU A 20 -3.20 -16.23 8.79
CA GLU A 20 -3.87 -15.12 8.13
C GLU A 20 -3.28 -13.77 8.56
N LYS A 21 -2.70 -13.67 9.75
CA LYS A 21 -2.00 -12.48 10.23
C LYS A 21 -0.57 -12.36 9.66
N LEU A 22 -0.01 -13.45 9.17
CA LEU A 22 1.35 -13.50 8.63
C LEU A 22 1.37 -13.29 7.12
N TRP A 23 0.43 -13.88 6.37
CA TRP A 23 0.38 -13.77 4.92
C TRP A 23 0.52 -12.35 4.37
N PRO A 24 -0.05 -11.30 4.99
CA PRO A 24 0.13 -9.93 4.50
C PRO A 24 1.54 -9.38 4.61
N VAL A 25 2.44 -10.03 5.37
CA VAL A 25 3.79 -9.53 5.68
C VAL A 25 4.92 -10.45 5.21
N ILE A 26 4.61 -11.58 4.57
CA ILE A 26 5.61 -12.54 4.08
C ILE A 26 5.40 -12.87 2.60
N PHE A 27 6.49 -13.25 1.93
CA PHE A 27 6.46 -13.91 0.62
C PHE A 27 6.12 -15.40 0.76
N ASN A 28 5.98 -16.10 -0.38
CA ASN A 28 5.70 -17.54 -0.39
C ASN A 28 6.85 -18.38 0.18
N ASP A 29 8.08 -17.88 0.13
CA ASP A 29 9.27 -18.52 0.70
C ASP A 29 9.49 -18.23 2.20
N GLY A 30 8.56 -17.48 2.82
CA GLY A 30 8.61 -17.08 4.22
C GLY A 30 9.45 -15.83 4.51
N THR A 31 10.09 -15.22 3.51
CA THR A 31 10.82 -13.97 3.73
C THR A 31 9.86 -12.82 4.01
N ILE A 32 10.33 -11.83 4.79
CA ILE A 32 9.48 -10.74 5.29
C ILE A 32 9.46 -9.59 4.28
N ILE A 33 8.25 -9.13 3.93
CA ILE A 33 8.03 -7.91 3.16
C ILE A 33 7.96 -6.74 4.14
N ARG A 34 8.87 -5.77 4.04
CA ARG A 34 8.92 -4.60 4.91
C ARG A 34 9.35 -3.37 4.14
N CYS A 35 9.06 -2.18 4.66
CA CYS A 35 9.57 -0.93 4.14
C CYS A 35 11.11 -0.88 4.18
N GLN A 36 11.68 -0.04 3.32
CA GLN A 36 13.13 0.04 3.10
C GLN A 36 13.88 0.80 4.18
N ASP A 37 13.21 1.82 4.75
CA ASP A 37 13.81 2.71 5.75
C ASP A 37 13.27 2.45 7.16
N VAL A 38 13.73 3.26 8.12
CA VAL A 38 13.15 3.32 9.46
C VAL A 38 11.89 4.17 9.42
N GLY A 39 10.80 3.69 10.04
CA GLY A 39 9.56 4.46 10.18
C GLY A 39 9.79 5.73 10.99
N ARG A 40 9.27 6.86 10.49
CA ARG A 40 9.40 8.19 11.09
C ARG A 40 8.04 8.84 11.28
N PRO A 41 7.84 9.65 12.34
CA PRO A 41 6.64 10.46 12.46
C PRO A 41 6.53 11.45 11.30
N THR A 42 5.28 11.73 10.87
CA THR A 42 5.01 12.82 9.93
C THR A 42 5.29 14.17 10.57
N LEU A 43 5.58 15.21 9.78
CA LEU A 43 5.99 16.51 10.28
C LEU A 43 4.96 17.12 11.24
N ASP A 44 3.68 17.02 10.93
CA ASP A 44 2.59 17.51 11.77
C ASP A 44 2.49 16.77 13.13
N CYS A 45 2.95 15.53 13.21
CA CYS A 45 3.02 14.78 14.47
C CYS A 45 4.21 15.19 15.35
N LEU A 46 5.28 15.75 14.77
CA LEU A 46 6.44 16.23 15.55
C LEU A 46 6.14 17.51 16.31
N THR A 47 5.21 18.33 15.81
CA THR A 47 4.87 19.65 16.38
C THR A 47 3.55 19.67 17.16
N ALA A 48 2.74 18.62 17.06
CA ALA A 48 1.45 18.54 17.73
C ALA A 48 1.58 18.11 19.20
N GLY A 49 0.77 18.73 20.05
CA GLY A 49 0.51 18.23 21.41
C GLY A 49 -0.46 17.04 21.40
N ASN A 50 -0.48 16.26 22.49
CA ASN A 50 -1.43 15.15 22.72
C ASN A 50 -1.54 14.13 21.58
N VAL A 51 -0.43 13.89 20.86
CA VAL A 51 -0.36 12.84 19.84
C VAL A 51 -0.68 11.51 20.49
N MET A 52 -1.41 10.66 19.76
CA MET A 52 -2.01 9.38 20.13
C MET A 52 -3.33 9.48 20.91
N LYS A 53 -3.62 10.53 21.64
CA LYS A 53 -4.89 10.67 22.41
C LYS A 53 -5.93 11.52 21.70
N GLU A 54 -5.54 12.69 21.25
CA GLU A 54 -6.42 13.67 20.60
C GLU A 54 -6.12 13.82 19.11
N LYS A 55 -4.89 13.49 18.70
CA LYS A 55 -4.44 13.43 17.32
C LYS A 55 -3.82 12.05 17.06
N PRO A 56 -4.16 11.37 15.95
CA PRO A 56 -3.52 10.10 15.59
C PRO A 56 -2.01 10.27 15.40
N LEU A 57 -1.23 9.34 15.92
CA LEU A 57 0.19 9.25 15.56
C LEU A 57 0.29 8.70 14.15
N LYS A 58 0.86 9.47 13.24
CA LYS A 58 1.16 9.05 11.87
C LYS A 58 2.64 8.73 11.74
N ILE A 59 2.94 7.50 11.32
CA ILE A 59 4.29 7.04 11.00
C ILE A 59 4.35 6.80 9.50
N TYR A 60 5.32 7.36 8.81
CA TYR A 60 5.56 7.10 7.40
C TYR A 60 6.84 6.29 7.17
N ASN A 61 6.88 5.57 6.06
CA ASN A 61 8.05 4.89 5.53
C ASN A 61 7.88 4.71 4.01
N LYS A 62 8.92 4.25 3.31
CA LYS A 62 8.93 4.11 1.85
C LYS A 62 9.21 2.68 1.42
N TYR A 63 8.69 2.34 0.25
CA TYR A 63 9.13 1.21 -0.55
C TYR A 63 9.14 1.63 -2.03
N GLY A 64 10.33 1.70 -2.66
CA GLY A 64 10.46 2.39 -3.94
C GLY A 64 10.00 3.83 -3.85
N ASP A 65 9.20 4.26 -4.82
CA ASP A 65 8.62 5.60 -4.88
C ASP A 65 7.31 5.73 -4.06
N HIS A 66 6.77 4.63 -3.54
CA HIS A 66 5.55 4.66 -2.74
C HIS A 66 5.83 5.03 -1.29
N ILE A 67 4.93 5.83 -0.71
CA ILE A 67 4.99 6.22 0.70
C ILE A 67 3.86 5.51 1.44
N TYR A 68 4.20 4.84 2.52
CA TYR A 68 3.25 4.20 3.42
C TYR A 68 3.08 5.06 4.66
N VAL A 69 1.83 5.31 5.04
CA VAL A 69 1.48 6.03 6.27
C VAL A 69 0.60 5.15 7.14
N ALA A 70 1.07 4.83 8.33
CA ALA A 70 0.27 4.15 9.33
C ALA A 70 -0.20 5.16 10.38
N ALA A 71 -1.50 5.24 10.62
CA ALA A 71 -2.13 6.07 11.63
C ALA A 71 -2.58 5.22 12.81
N PHE A 72 -2.31 5.67 14.03
CA PHE A 72 -2.61 4.98 15.27
C PHE A 72 -3.34 5.92 16.24
N LEU A 73 -4.41 5.44 16.86
CA LEU A 73 -5.10 6.15 17.94
C LEU A 73 -5.12 5.29 19.20
N ASP A 74 -4.73 5.89 20.34
CA ASP A 74 -4.66 5.18 21.61
C ASP A 74 -6.06 4.69 22.04
N ARG A 75 -6.09 3.53 22.71
CA ARG A 75 -7.33 2.92 23.24
C ARG A 75 -7.99 3.78 24.32
N SER A 76 -7.22 4.60 25.01
CA SER A 76 -7.72 5.52 26.03
C SER A 76 -8.33 6.81 25.47
N SER A 77 -8.29 7.01 24.14
CA SER A 77 -8.97 8.12 23.49
C SER A 77 -10.47 8.03 23.71
N LEU A 78 -11.11 9.18 23.99
CA LEU A 78 -12.52 9.20 24.38
C LEU A 78 -13.49 9.03 23.19
N LYS A 79 -13.04 9.36 21.98
CA LYS A 79 -13.86 9.33 20.75
C LYS A 79 -13.03 9.07 19.51
N ALA A 80 -13.72 8.76 18.42
CA ALA A 80 -13.12 8.72 17.09
C ALA A 80 -12.61 10.12 16.70
N VAL A 81 -11.51 10.17 15.96
CA VAL A 81 -10.86 11.39 15.51
C VAL A 81 -10.86 11.42 13.98
N LYS A 82 -11.23 12.56 13.41
CA LYS A 82 -11.00 12.86 12.00
C LYS A 82 -9.66 13.55 11.86
N ASP A 83 -8.84 13.07 10.93
CA ASP A 83 -7.54 13.64 10.62
C ASP A 83 -7.25 13.53 9.12
N GLU A 84 -6.16 14.08 8.67
CA GLU A 84 -5.77 14.12 7.27
C GLU A 84 -4.32 13.67 7.04
N ILE A 85 -4.03 13.22 5.84
CA ILE A 85 -2.68 12.99 5.36
C ILE A 85 -2.38 14.08 4.34
N LEU A 86 -1.42 14.94 4.64
CA LEU A 86 -0.99 16.01 3.75
C LEU A 86 0.38 15.70 3.15
N LEU A 87 0.53 15.87 1.84
CA LEU A 87 1.81 15.63 1.15
C LEU A 87 2.92 16.51 1.71
N LYS A 88 2.63 17.76 2.07
CA LYS A 88 3.62 18.68 2.69
C LYS A 88 4.26 18.16 3.99
N ASP A 89 3.61 17.21 4.67
CA ASP A 89 4.11 16.60 5.90
C ASP A 89 4.95 15.33 5.65
N LEU A 90 5.17 14.99 4.38
CA LEU A 90 5.87 13.80 3.90
C LEU A 90 7.03 14.20 2.99
N PRO A 91 8.25 13.75 3.22
CA PRO A 91 9.40 14.10 2.40
C PRO A 91 9.35 13.40 1.02
N GLY A 92 9.76 14.14 -0.01
CA GLY A 92 9.86 13.64 -1.40
C GLY A 92 8.56 13.70 -2.19
N THR A 93 7.61 14.52 -1.72
CA THR A 93 6.32 14.76 -2.40
C THR A 93 6.26 16.12 -3.11
N GLU A 94 7.31 16.93 -3.03
CA GLU A 94 7.37 18.32 -3.51
C GLU A 94 7.53 18.44 -5.06
N ASN A 95 7.53 17.35 -5.79
CA ASN A 95 7.91 17.30 -7.21
C ASN A 95 6.77 17.57 -8.20
N GLY A 96 5.62 18.06 -7.73
CA GLY A 96 4.47 18.39 -8.60
C GLY A 96 3.80 17.18 -9.27
N LYS A 97 4.14 15.97 -8.89
CA LYS A 97 3.49 14.74 -9.39
C LYS A 97 2.06 14.64 -8.89
N GLU A 98 1.20 14.04 -9.68
CA GLU A 98 -0.10 13.56 -9.21
C GLU A 98 0.09 12.33 -8.32
N TRP A 99 -0.78 12.17 -7.34
CA TRP A 99 -0.74 11.07 -6.39
C TRP A 99 -2.10 10.38 -6.31
N TYR A 100 -2.05 9.09 -5.95
CA TYR A 100 -3.22 8.32 -5.53
C TYR A 100 -3.02 7.87 -4.09
N VAL A 101 -4.13 7.59 -3.42
CA VAL A 101 -4.13 7.01 -2.08
C VAL A 101 -4.86 5.67 -2.11
N TYR A 102 -4.20 4.62 -1.62
CA TYR A 102 -4.81 3.32 -1.38
C TYR A 102 -5.07 3.14 0.12
N ASP A 103 -6.35 2.98 0.48
CA ASP A 103 -6.79 2.64 1.84
C ASP A 103 -6.81 1.12 1.99
N HIS A 104 -5.90 0.56 2.76
CA HIS A 104 -5.79 -0.89 2.95
C HIS A 104 -7.01 -1.50 3.66
N LYS A 105 -7.69 -0.74 4.53
CA LYS A 105 -8.88 -1.20 5.26
C LYS A 105 -10.10 -1.26 4.35
N LYS A 106 -10.30 -0.24 3.54
CA LYS A 106 -11.42 -0.16 2.59
C LYS A 106 -11.13 -0.89 1.28
N LYS A 107 -9.86 -1.19 1.00
CA LYS A 107 -9.36 -1.70 -0.30
C LYS A 107 -9.77 -0.81 -1.48
N ALA A 108 -9.83 0.50 -1.24
CA ALA A 108 -10.21 1.52 -2.21
C ALA A 108 -8.99 2.35 -2.62
N VAL A 109 -8.99 2.83 -3.86
CA VAL A 109 -7.99 3.74 -4.40
C VAL A 109 -8.70 5.00 -4.84
N ASP A 110 -8.23 6.14 -4.35
CA ASP A 110 -8.74 7.46 -4.73
C ASP A 110 -7.61 8.33 -5.28
N LYS A 111 -7.93 9.23 -6.21
CA LYS A 111 -6.99 10.28 -6.60
C LYS A 111 -6.80 11.19 -5.39
N TYR A 112 -5.55 11.52 -5.09
CA TYR A 112 -5.23 12.38 -3.97
C TYR A 112 -5.59 13.85 -4.30
N ASP A 113 -6.50 14.40 -3.51
CA ASP A 113 -6.88 15.82 -3.50
C ASP A 113 -7.11 16.26 -2.04
N GLY A 114 -6.08 16.01 -1.20
CA GLY A 114 -6.22 16.07 0.26
C GLY A 114 -6.99 14.83 0.78
N PHE A 115 -6.34 13.98 1.55
CA PHE A 115 -6.94 12.74 2.03
C PHE A 115 -7.32 12.84 3.51
N THR A 116 -8.62 12.79 3.79
CA THR A 116 -9.16 12.76 5.15
C THR A 116 -9.64 11.37 5.53
N TYR A 117 -9.47 11.02 6.80
CA TYR A 117 -9.92 9.74 7.34
C TYR A 117 -10.45 9.89 8.76
N GLU A 118 -11.19 8.90 9.21
CA GLU A 118 -11.64 8.76 10.59
C GLU A 118 -11.01 7.51 11.21
N ILE A 119 -10.53 7.62 12.44
CA ILE A 119 -9.93 6.52 13.19
C ILE A 119 -10.55 6.44 14.58
N LYS A 120 -10.90 5.22 15.02
CA LYS A 120 -11.48 4.95 16.33
C LYS A 120 -10.39 4.62 17.35
N PRO A 121 -10.68 4.81 18.67
CA PRO A 121 -9.77 4.41 19.72
C PRO A 121 -9.31 2.94 19.60
N GLY A 122 -8.00 2.75 19.67
CA GLY A 122 -7.37 1.42 19.55
C GLY A 122 -7.23 0.88 18.13
N GLU A 123 -7.64 1.65 17.11
CA GLU A 123 -7.44 1.26 15.71
C GLU A 123 -6.06 1.67 15.18
N ALA A 124 -5.63 0.93 14.15
CA ALA A 124 -4.51 1.27 13.29
C ALA A 124 -4.97 1.18 11.83
N ASN A 125 -4.75 2.22 11.05
CA ASN A 125 -5.05 2.26 9.63
C ASN A 125 -3.76 2.38 8.83
N LEU A 126 -3.71 1.75 7.66
CA LEU A 126 -2.57 1.82 6.74
C LEU A 126 -3.02 2.41 5.41
N TYR A 127 -2.29 3.39 4.93
CA TYR A 127 -2.49 4.08 3.67
C TYR A 127 -1.22 4.01 2.84
N GLN A 128 -1.36 3.84 1.53
CA GLN A 128 -0.26 3.86 0.58
C GLN A 128 -0.48 5.03 -0.37
N LEU A 129 0.45 5.96 -0.38
CA LEU A 129 0.51 7.07 -1.34
C LEU A 129 1.33 6.61 -2.54
N ILE A 130 0.75 6.73 -3.72
CA ILE A 130 1.24 6.17 -4.97
C ILE A 130 1.46 7.31 -5.95
N PRO A 131 2.70 7.60 -6.37
CA PRO A 131 2.93 8.60 -7.41
C PRO A 131 2.42 8.08 -8.76
N ALA A 132 1.72 8.92 -9.51
CA ALA A 132 1.29 8.59 -10.87
C ALA A 132 2.53 8.38 -11.77
N THR A 133 2.55 7.29 -12.52
CA THR A 133 3.67 6.90 -13.40
C THR A 133 3.30 6.93 -14.90
N GLY A 134 2.21 7.64 -15.25
CA GLY A 134 1.72 7.75 -16.63
C GLY A 134 0.41 6.99 -16.84
N LYS A 135 0.24 6.34 -17.97
CA LYS A 135 -1.02 5.65 -18.31
C LYS A 135 -1.34 4.46 -17.41
N PHE A 136 -0.32 3.83 -16.85
CA PHE A 136 -0.44 2.72 -15.93
C PHE A 136 0.30 3.03 -14.65
N THR A 137 -0.38 2.94 -13.51
CA THR A 137 0.21 3.17 -12.20
C THR A 137 0.00 1.95 -11.31
N MET A 138 1.08 1.35 -10.83
CA MET A 138 1.03 0.15 -9.99
C MET A 138 0.54 0.47 -8.58
N VAL A 139 -0.46 -0.24 -8.09
CA VAL A 139 -0.81 -0.29 -6.66
C VAL A 139 -0.02 -1.43 -5.99
N GLY A 140 0.01 -2.60 -6.64
CA GLY A 140 0.68 -3.81 -6.17
C GLY A 140 -0.28 -4.92 -5.73
N LEU A 141 0.20 -5.88 -4.96
CA LEU A 141 -0.62 -6.98 -4.41
C LEU A 141 -1.42 -6.51 -3.19
N ILE A 142 -2.74 -6.38 -3.34
CA ILE A 142 -3.63 -5.78 -2.33
C ILE A 142 -3.88 -6.64 -1.09
N ASN A 143 -3.44 -7.89 -1.10
CA ASN A 143 -3.41 -8.79 0.06
C ASN A 143 -2.11 -8.68 0.88
N LYS A 144 -1.17 -7.83 0.46
CA LYS A 144 0.07 -7.53 1.18
C LYS A 144 0.06 -6.10 1.71
N TYR A 145 0.59 -5.88 2.91
CA TYR A 145 0.65 -4.54 3.50
C TYR A 145 1.60 -3.61 2.74
N ILE A 146 2.75 -4.12 2.27
CA ILE A 146 3.61 -3.39 1.36
C ILE A 146 3.34 -3.92 -0.06
N SER A 147 2.25 -3.42 -0.63
CA SER A 147 1.64 -3.96 -1.85
C SER A 147 2.60 -3.96 -3.05
N ASN A 148 3.29 -2.83 -3.30
CA ASN A 148 4.25 -2.73 -4.40
C ASN A 148 5.54 -3.51 -4.12
N GLY A 149 5.89 -3.80 -2.86
CA GLY A 149 7.02 -4.66 -2.52
C GLY A 149 6.86 -6.10 -2.98
N ALA A 150 5.63 -6.55 -3.18
CA ALA A 150 5.29 -7.90 -3.64
C ALA A 150 5.15 -8.04 -5.17
N ALA A 151 5.41 -6.98 -5.92
CA ALA A 151 5.51 -6.98 -7.38
C ALA A 151 6.72 -6.15 -7.81
N GLU A 152 7.33 -6.52 -8.92
CA GLU A 152 8.48 -5.80 -9.47
C GLU A 152 8.13 -5.20 -10.83
N GLU A 153 8.41 -3.93 -11.01
CA GLU A 153 8.28 -3.25 -12.29
C GLU A 153 9.49 -3.58 -13.16
N LYS A 154 9.32 -4.46 -14.16
CA LYS A 154 10.39 -4.81 -15.12
C LYS A 154 10.50 -3.79 -16.25
N ARG A 155 9.40 -3.16 -16.61
CA ARG A 155 9.33 -2.10 -17.61
C ARG A 155 8.12 -1.22 -17.35
N VAL A 156 8.37 0.09 -17.38
CA VAL A 156 7.32 1.11 -17.36
C VAL A 156 7.50 1.97 -18.60
N GLY A 157 6.47 2.08 -19.42
CA GLY A 157 6.44 2.90 -20.62
C GLY A 157 5.01 3.38 -20.89
N ASP A 158 4.87 4.34 -21.81
CA ASP A 158 3.58 4.99 -22.07
C ASP A 158 2.48 4.00 -22.50
N ASP A 159 2.82 3.02 -23.35
CA ASP A 159 1.84 2.09 -23.92
C ASP A 159 2.02 0.64 -23.44
N ILE A 160 3.04 0.38 -22.63
CA ILE A 160 3.33 -0.97 -22.14
C ILE A 160 3.98 -0.94 -20.75
N CYS A 161 3.40 -1.69 -19.83
CA CYS A 161 4.01 -1.99 -18.54
C CYS A 161 4.16 -3.50 -18.34
N ILE A 162 5.24 -3.91 -17.70
CA ILE A 162 5.54 -5.31 -17.39
C ILE A 162 5.82 -5.41 -15.89
N TRP A 163 5.07 -6.25 -15.21
CA TRP A 163 5.23 -6.51 -13.79
C TRP A 163 5.44 -8.01 -13.53
N GLU A 164 6.38 -8.35 -12.65
CA GLU A 164 6.59 -9.69 -12.15
C GLU A 164 6.14 -9.80 -10.71
N MET A 165 5.32 -10.80 -10.43
CA MET A 165 4.78 -11.05 -9.09
C MET A 165 5.79 -11.78 -8.23
N LYS A 166 6.04 -11.29 -7.01
CA LYS A 166 6.91 -11.94 -6.01
C LYS A 166 6.15 -12.78 -5.00
N ALA A 167 4.82 -12.67 -4.98
CA ALA A 167 3.95 -13.44 -4.09
C ALA A 167 2.62 -13.76 -4.78
N ASP A 168 1.87 -14.69 -4.19
CA ASP A 168 0.51 -14.98 -4.59
C ASP A 168 -0.45 -13.90 -4.09
N GLY A 169 -1.49 -13.58 -4.87
CA GLY A 169 -2.52 -12.65 -4.45
C GLY A 169 -3.34 -12.01 -5.56
N ASP A 170 -3.94 -10.87 -5.25
CA ASP A 170 -4.66 -10.06 -6.20
C ASP A 170 -3.83 -8.83 -6.54
N PHE A 171 -3.44 -8.69 -7.80
CA PHE A 171 -2.65 -7.56 -8.28
C PHE A 171 -3.54 -6.43 -8.77
N ARG A 172 -3.26 -5.21 -8.34
CA ARG A 172 -4.04 -4.02 -8.67
C ARG A 172 -3.16 -2.93 -9.29
N PHE A 173 -3.74 -2.26 -10.28
CA PHE A 173 -3.14 -1.10 -10.93
C PHE A 173 -4.21 -0.14 -11.42
N ILE A 174 -3.82 1.11 -11.68
CA ILE A 174 -4.66 2.15 -12.27
C ILE A 174 -4.34 2.23 -13.76
N ALA A 175 -5.36 2.24 -14.60
CA ALA A 175 -5.25 2.46 -16.03
C ALA A 175 -6.02 3.74 -16.39
N GLU A 176 -5.32 4.79 -16.81
CA GLU A 176 -5.93 6.08 -17.10
C GLU A 176 -6.86 6.06 -18.31
N GLU A 177 -6.63 5.13 -19.23
CA GLU A 177 -7.37 5.02 -20.49
C GLU A 177 -8.14 3.69 -20.57
N ASP A 178 -9.16 3.68 -21.44
CA ASP A 178 -9.92 2.47 -21.76
C ASP A 178 -9.18 1.58 -22.78
N GLY A 179 -9.68 0.35 -22.97
CA GLY A 179 -9.16 -0.59 -23.97
C GLY A 179 -7.88 -1.32 -23.57
N VAL A 180 -7.52 -1.30 -22.29
CA VAL A 180 -6.34 -2.00 -21.75
C VAL A 180 -6.45 -3.49 -21.93
N LYS A 181 -5.42 -4.10 -22.50
CA LYS A 181 -5.23 -5.55 -22.62
C LYS A 181 -4.18 -6.03 -21.65
N VAL A 182 -4.53 -7.03 -20.86
CA VAL A 182 -3.60 -7.68 -19.91
C VAL A 182 -3.36 -9.10 -20.37
N THR A 183 -2.11 -9.49 -20.48
CA THR A 183 -1.69 -10.87 -20.74
C THR A 183 -0.80 -11.37 -19.62
N SER A 184 -0.79 -12.66 -19.37
CA SER A 184 0.00 -13.30 -18.33
C SER A 184 0.89 -14.39 -18.93
N SER A 185 2.06 -14.61 -18.33
CA SER A 185 2.96 -15.73 -18.64
C SER A 185 2.29 -17.09 -18.40
N THR A 186 1.26 -17.16 -17.56
CA THR A 186 0.47 -18.39 -17.31
C THR A 186 -0.64 -18.60 -18.34
N GLY A 187 -0.87 -17.64 -19.24
CA GLY A 187 -1.89 -17.67 -20.28
C GLY A 187 -3.33 -17.40 -19.81
N LYS A 188 -3.57 -17.33 -18.49
CA LYS A 188 -4.90 -17.06 -17.92
C LYS A 188 -4.89 -15.73 -17.18
N VAL A 189 -5.81 -14.83 -17.51
CA VAL A 189 -5.99 -13.55 -16.82
C VAL A 189 -7.45 -13.42 -16.39
N ASN A 190 -7.66 -13.25 -15.09
CA ASN A 190 -8.95 -12.89 -14.53
C ASN A 190 -8.92 -11.40 -14.15
N LEU A 191 -9.20 -10.54 -15.13
CA LEU A 191 -9.19 -9.08 -14.98
C LEU A 191 -10.59 -8.59 -14.62
N ILE A 192 -10.67 -7.87 -13.51
CA ILE A 192 -11.84 -7.10 -13.10
C ILE A 192 -11.49 -5.62 -13.24
N ARG A 193 -12.36 -4.87 -13.91
CA ARG A 193 -12.21 -3.43 -14.11
C ARG A 193 -13.35 -2.66 -13.47
N GLU A 194 -13.03 -1.66 -12.68
CA GLU A 194 -13.96 -0.75 -12.02
C GLU A 194 -13.51 0.69 -12.30
N GLY A 195 -14.04 1.28 -13.36
CA GLY A 195 -13.56 2.55 -13.89
C GLY A 195 -12.09 2.47 -14.33
N LYS A 196 -11.23 3.28 -13.73
CA LYS A 196 -9.78 3.27 -13.97
C LYS A 196 -9.05 2.15 -13.19
N LEU A 197 -9.68 1.57 -12.19
CA LEU A 197 -9.06 0.57 -11.33
C LEU A 197 -9.17 -0.81 -11.94
N CYS A 198 -8.03 -1.45 -12.15
CA CYS A 198 -7.89 -2.78 -12.71
C CYS A 198 -7.36 -3.75 -11.63
N THR A 199 -7.98 -4.91 -11.49
CA THR A 199 -7.54 -5.96 -10.57
C THR A 199 -7.40 -7.28 -11.31
N VAL A 200 -6.21 -7.85 -11.31
CA VAL A 200 -5.94 -9.22 -11.79
C VAL A 200 -5.99 -10.16 -10.60
N LYS A 201 -6.96 -11.05 -10.60
CA LYS A 201 -7.23 -11.97 -9.50
C LYS A 201 -6.34 -13.21 -9.53
N ASN A 202 -5.93 -13.67 -8.33
CA ASN A 202 -5.26 -14.95 -8.12
C ASN A 202 -3.94 -15.11 -8.90
N VAL A 203 -3.16 -14.03 -9.05
CA VAL A 203 -1.82 -14.11 -9.62
C VAL A 203 -0.90 -14.95 -8.74
N LYS A 204 0.13 -15.54 -9.34
CA LYS A 204 1.08 -16.40 -8.66
C LYS A 204 2.48 -15.79 -8.60
N ALA A 205 3.25 -16.16 -7.57
CA ALA A 205 4.66 -15.82 -7.52
C ALA A 205 5.39 -16.29 -8.77
N GLY A 206 6.22 -15.43 -9.37
CA GLY A 206 6.90 -15.67 -10.65
C GLY A 206 6.04 -15.38 -11.88
N GLU A 207 4.75 -15.08 -11.73
CA GLU A 207 3.89 -14.71 -12.85
C GLU A 207 4.26 -13.32 -13.39
N VAL A 208 4.37 -13.22 -14.71
CA VAL A 208 4.64 -11.94 -15.40
C VAL A 208 3.37 -11.45 -16.07
N LEU A 209 2.96 -10.25 -15.73
CA LEU A 209 1.85 -9.55 -16.36
C LEU A 209 2.38 -8.51 -17.34
N VAL A 210 1.79 -8.48 -18.53
CA VAL A 210 2.07 -7.47 -19.56
C VAL A 210 0.78 -6.73 -19.83
N CYS A 211 0.78 -5.43 -19.51
CA CYS A 211 -0.29 -4.50 -19.79
C CYS A 211 0.03 -3.71 -21.05
N ARG A 212 -0.93 -3.59 -21.96
CA ARG A 212 -0.82 -2.81 -23.19
C ARG A 212 -2.10 -2.03 -23.46
N LYS A 213 -1.91 -0.89 -24.12
CA LYS A 213 -3.01 -0.17 -24.76
C LYS A 213 -3.33 -0.77 -26.12
#